data_30600562e6aa9d475499d7d2638cb78f
#
_entry.id   30600562e6aa9d475499d7d2638cb78f
#
_cell.length_a   1.000
_cell.length_b   1.000
_cell.length_c   1.000
_cell.angle_alpha   90.00
_cell.angle_beta   90.00
_cell.angle_gamma   90.00
#
_symmetry.space_group_name_H-M   'P 1'
#
loop_
_entity.id
_entity.type
_entity.pdbx_description
1 polymer ?
#
loop_
_entity_poly.entity_id
_entity_poly.type
_entity_poly.pdbx_seq_one_letter_code
_entity_poly.pdbx_strand_id
1 'polypeptide(L)'
;MAKRISVRAPARIDLAGGWTDVPNYCNTKSGEVVNIAINQYTNCIMEIDDERKITLSYSTDMPTGSGLGTSGCMNVSLIGTILGPDYDSEQIAELAYQFEALLGNKGGRQDQWASAIGGISHLTFNGENVEHESLKPSNQFISWLEDRLLLFNSKITHVSGDLHKGVWKRYHQGDEEIISALDKIREAGLSMAKAIKDESKIGVITSLKLVMTAVDMLGLELHDPFRDNLEPHFSMGDISAWKAMGAGGGGVVGVLISDTCVRDDIIRDLQSKGWKHIDWKIDKTGLHRHEAIL
;
A
#
# COMPACT_ATOMS: atom_id res chain seq x y z
N MET A 1 -23.75 5.78 -30.93
CA MET A 1 -24.12 6.29 -29.62
C MET A 1 -22.85 6.53 -28.83
N ALA A 2 -22.66 7.74 -28.38
CA ALA A 2 -21.55 8.08 -27.50
C ALA A 2 -21.70 7.38 -26.16
N LYS A 3 -20.58 6.98 -25.55
CA LYS A 3 -20.54 6.19 -24.32
C LYS A 3 -19.48 6.76 -23.38
N ARG A 4 -19.80 6.80 -22.09
CA ARG A 4 -18.86 7.17 -21.03
C ARG A 4 -18.72 6.02 -20.02
N ILE A 5 -17.49 5.62 -19.76
CA ILE A 5 -17.13 4.63 -18.75
C ILE A 5 -16.26 5.34 -17.71
N SER A 6 -16.71 5.31 -16.46
CA SER A 6 -15.97 5.89 -15.34
C SER A 6 -15.60 4.79 -14.36
N VAL A 7 -14.32 4.70 -14.02
CA VAL A 7 -13.81 3.74 -13.05
C VAL A 7 -13.02 4.48 -11.98
N ARG A 8 -13.29 4.17 -10.74
CA ARG A 8 -12.45 4.60 -9.61
C ARG A 8 -11.84 3.37 -8.93
N ALA A 9 -10.60 3.50 -8.49
CA ALA A 9 -9.86 2.46 -7.81
C ALA A 9 -9.17 3.05 -6.57
N PRO A 10 -9.29 2.42 -5.38
CA PRO A 10 -8.72 2.92 -4.13
C PRO A 10 -7.22 2.70 -4.04
N ALA A 11 -6.54 3.61 -3.34
CA ALA A 11 -5.18 3.42 -2.87
C ALA A 11 -5.11 2.40 -1.73
N ARG A 12 -3.91 2.08 -1.29
CA ARG A 12 -3.69 1.12 -0.21
C ARG A 12 -2.68 1.62 0.83
N ILE A 13 -2.89 1.19 2.06
CA ILE A 13 -1.89 1.13 3.13
C ILE A 13 -1.25 -0.25 3.07
N ASP A 14 0.08 -0.34 2.99
CA ASP A 14 0.83 -1.56 3.24
C ASP A 14 1.09 -1.67 4.76
N LEU A 15 0.32 -2.51 5.46
CA LEU A 15 0.50 -2.70 6.89
C LEU A 15 1.75 -3.50 7.22
N ALA A 16 1.97 -4.61 6.53
CA ALA A 16 3.13 -5.46 6.73
C ALA A 16 3.34 -6.38 5.52
N GLY A 17 4.59 -6.77 5.29
CA GLY A 17 4.92 -7.78 4.29
C GLY A 17 5.33 -7.23 2.93
N GLY A 18 5.09 -5.96 2.63
CA GLY A 18 5.58 -5.32 1.39
C GLY A 18 7.08 -5.55 1.21
N TRP A 19 7.57 -5.57 -0.01
CA TRP A 19 8.84 -6.11 -0.51
C TRP A 19 8.77 -7.61 -0.85
N THR A 20 8.02 -8.43 -0.08
CA THR A 20 8.01 -9.89 -0.28
C THR A 20 7.11 -10.34 -1.43
N ASP A 21 6.26 -9.45 -1.94
CA ASP A 21 5.42 -9.62 -3.13
C ASP A 21 6.15 -9.41 -4.46
N VAL A 22 7.42 -8.96 -4.40
CA VAL A 22 8.25 -8.75 -5.58
C VAL A 22 8.78 -10.09 -6.10
N PRO A 23 8.77 -10.34 -7.45
CA PRO A 23 9.23 -11.60 -8.05
C PRO A 23 10.62 -12.05 -7.59
N ASN A 24 11.51 -11.10 -7.29
CA ASN A 24 12.85 -11.39 -6.77
C ASN A 24 12.81 -12.25 -5.50
N TYR A 25 11.79 -12.08 -4.66
CA TYR A 25 11.61 -12.85 -3.43
C TYR A 25 10.56 -13.95 -3.61
N CYS A 26 9.33 -13.62 -4.06
CA CYS A 26 8.22 -14.55 -4.08
C CYS A 26 8.36 -15.70 -5.10
N ASN A 27 9.32 -15.62 -6.03
CA ASN A 27 9.66 -16.77 -6.91
C ASN A 27 10.48 -17.85 -6.22
N THR A 28 11.08 -17.57 -5.06
CA THR A 28 11.93 -18.52 -4.32
C THR A 28 11.38 -18.89 -2.95
N LYS A 29 10.68 -17.95 -2.32
CA LYS A 29 10.02 -18.09 -1.02
C LYS A 29 8.65 -17.44 -1.13
N SER A 30 7.62 -17.96 -0.45
CA SER A 30 6.31 -17.30 -0.47
C SER A 30 6.40 -15.90 0.13
N GLY A 31 5.81 -14.92 -0.54
CA GLY A 31 5.62 -13.58 -0.01
C GLY A 31 4.31 -13.49 0.77
N GLU A 32 4.27 -12.66 1.81
CA GLU A 32 3.10 -12.52 2.69
C GLU A 32 2.83 -11.04 2.95
N VAL A 33 1.71 -10.52 2.48
CA VAL A 33 1.39 -9.09 2.61
C VAL A 33 0.01 -8.91 3.21
N VAL A 34 -0.08 -7.98 4.17
CA VAL A 34 -1.35 -7.46 4.66
C VAL A 34 -1.48 -5.99 4.28
N ASN A 35 -2.52 -5.68 3.52
CA ASN A 35 -2.81 -4.32 3.10
C ASN A 35 -4.28 -3.92 3.37
N ILE A 36 -4.53 -2.61 3.31
CA ILE A 36 -5.86 -2.02 3.49
C ILE A 36 -6.13 -1.08 2.33
N ALA A 37 -7.20 -1.31 1.58
CA ALA A 37 -7.69 -0.34 0.62
C ALA A 37 -8.34 0.84 1.34
N ILE A 38 -8.08 2.06 0.88
CA ILE A 38 -8.51 3.29 1.55
C ILE A 38 -9.24 4.24 0.60
N ASN A 39 -10.05 5.13 1.16
CA ASN A 39 -10.86 6.12 0.44
C ASN A 39 -10.04 7.27 -0.17
N GLN A 40 -8.91 6.96 -0.74
CA GLN A 40 -8.09 7.83 -1.60
C GLN A 40 -8.08 7.17 -2.98
N TYR A 41 -8.52 7.87 -4.02
CA TYR A 41 -8.83 7.21 -5.28
C TYR A 41 -8.01 7.73 -6.45
N THR A 42 -7.82 6.86 -7.43
CA THR A 42 -7.56 7.25 -8.81
C THR A 42 -8.82 6.99 -9.63
N ASN A 43 -9.17 7.96 -10.45
CA ASN A 43 -10.30 7.88 -11.36
C ASN A 43 -9.79 7.86 -12.80
N CYS A 44 -10.31 6.95 -13.61
CA CYS A 44 -10.13 6.90 -15.05
C CYS A 44 -11.50 7.07 -15.72
N ILE A 45 -11.59 7.97 -16.68
CA ILE A 45 -12.79 8.19 -17.47
C ILE A 45 -12.42 7.97 -18.94
N MET A 46 -13.15 7.06 -19.58
CA MET A 46 -13.09 6.83 -21.02
C MET A 46 -14.39 7.33 -21.67
N GLU A 47 -14.25 8.21 -22.62
CA GLU A 47 -15.35 8.67 -23.46
C GLU A 47 -15.14 8.17 -24.89
N ILE A 48 -16.19 7.62 -25.46
CA ILE A 48 -16.24 7.16 -26.86
C ILE A 48 -17.33 7.97 -27.54
N ASP A 49 -16.97 8.80 -28.48
CA ASP A 49 -17.94 9.60 -29.23
C ASP A 49 -18.63 8.81 -30.38
N ASP A 50 -19.58 9.43 -31.07
CA ASP A 50 -20.30 8.82 -32.18
C ASP A 50 -19.38 8.49 -33.39
N GLU A 51 -18.22 9.14 -33.50
CA GLU A 51 -17.20 8.87 -34.51
C GLU A 51 -16.21 7.78 -34.06
N ARG A 52 -16.46 7.16 -32.89
CA ARG A 52 -15.62 6.16 -32.22
C ARG A 52 -14.23 6.67 -31.79
N LYS A 53 -14.04 7.97 -31.67
CA LYS A 53 -12.87 8.54 -31.05
C LYS A 53 -12.88 8.28 -29.54
N ILE A 54 -11.77 7.83 -29.01
CA ILE A 54 -11.60 7.50 -27.59
C ILE A 54 -10.80 8.62 -26.94
N THR A 55 -11.33 9.15 -25.83
CA THR A 55 -10.63 10.08 -24.95
C THR A 55 -10.49 9.44 -23.59
N LEU A 56 -9.28 9.44 -23.02
CA LEU A 56 -8.99 8.98 -21.66
C LEU A 56 -8.55 10.15 -20.80
N SER A 57 -9.12 10.26 -19.62
CA SER A 57 -8.72 11.25 -18.61
C SER A 57 -8.54 10.60 -17.24
N TYR A 58 -7.58 11.12 -16.48
CA TYR A 58 -7.24 10.66 -15.14
C TYR A 58 -7.31 11.79 -14.13
N SER A 59 -7.73 11.44 -12.91
CA SER A 59 -7.54 12.28 -11.74
C SER A 59 -7.15 11.40 -10.54
N THR A 60 -6.43 11.94 -9.58
CA THR A 60 -6.04 11.22 -8.37
C THR A 60 -6.11 12.14 -7.15
N ASP A 61 -6.56 11.59 -6.02
CA ASP A 61 -6.59 12.27 -4.72
C ASP A 61 -5.19 12.28 -4.07
N MET A 62 -4.32 11.39 -4.55
CA MET A 62 -3.01 11.14 -3.96
C MET A 62 -1.91 11.99 -4.61
N PRO A 63 -0.93 12.45 -3.82
CA PRO A 63 0.28 13.04 -4.38
C PRO A 63 1.07 12.02 -5.22
N THR A 64 1.69 12.48 -6.27
CA THR A 64 2.63 11.66 -7.06
C THR A 64 3.78 11.17 -6.16
N GLY A 65 4.15 9.90 -6.27
CA GLY A 65 5.22 9.32 -5.46
C GLY A 65 4.86 9.17 -3.98
N SER A 66 3.58 9.10 -3.64
CA SER A 66 3.11 8.99 -2.25
C SER A 66 3.51 7.70 -1.56
N GLY A 67 3.81 6.62 -2.29
CA GLY A 67 4.01 5.29 -1.71
C GLY A 67 2.70 4.57 -1.34
N LEU A 68 1.53 5.15 -1.69
CA LEU A 68 0.21 4.56 -1.44
C LEU A 68 -0.31 3.68 -2.59
N GLY A 69 0.57 3.22 -3.48
CA GLY A 69 0.18 2.36 -4.61
C GLY A 69 -0.48 3.10 -5.77
N THR A 70 -0.20 4.40 -5.94
CA THR A 70 -0.84 5.24 -6.97
C THR A 70 -0.68 4.67 -8.38
N SER A 71 0.49 4.12 -8.74
CA SER A 71 0.71 3.48 -10.05
C SER A 71 -0.22 2.28 -10.25
N GLY A 72 -0.28 1.38 -9.27
CA GLY A 72 -1.18 0.24 -9.30
C GLY A 72 -2.66 0.65 -9.44
N CYS A 73 -3.10 1.67 -8.68
CA CYS A 73 -4.46 2.22 -8.80
C CYS A 73 -4.76 2.78 -10.19
N MET A 74 -3.79 3.49 -10.81
CA MET A 74 -3.93 4.01 -12.16
C MET A 74 -4.11 2.87 -13.17
N ASN A 75 -3.29 1.82 -13.08
CA ASN A 75 -3.38 0.68 -13.97
C ASN A 75 -4.67 -0.12 -13.76
N VAL A 76 -5.10 -0.33 -12.50
CA VAL A 76 -6.37 -0.98 -12.19
C VAL A 76 -7.55 -0.18 -12.74
N SER A 77 -7.57 1.15 -12.56
CA SER A 77 -8.63 1.99 -13.10
C SER A 77 -8.67 1.99 -14.62
N LEU A 78 -7.50 1.97 -15.29
CA LEU A 78 -7.40 1.87 -16.75
C LEU A 78 -7.93 0.53 -17.25
N ILE A 79 -7.40 -0.57 -16.73
CA ILE A 79 -7.81 -1.92 -17.15
C ILE A 79 -9.30 -2.13 -16.89
N GLY A 80 -9.82 -1.71 -15.72
CA GLY A 80 -11.26 -1.75 -15.42
C GLY A 80 -12.12 -0.87 -16.33
N THR A 81 -11.53 0.17 -16.95
CA THR A 81 -12.23 1.00 -17.94
C THR A 81 -12.32 0.30 -19.31
N ILE A 82 -11.25 -0.42 -19.69
CA ILE A 82 -11.16 -1.11 -20.98
C ILE A 82 -11.94 -2.42 -20.98
N LEU A 83 -11.84 -3.18 -19.87
CA LEU A 83 -12.51 -4.47 -19.75
C LEU A 83 -14.01 -4.30 -19.43
N GLY A 84 -14.79 -5.28 -19.87
CA GLY A 84 -16.22 -5.34 -19.60
C GLY A 84 -16.56 -5.81 -18.19
N PRO A 85 -17.85 -5.86 -17.83
CA PRO A 85 -18.32 -6.32 -16.52
C PRO A 85 -18.13 -7.82 -16.29
N ASP A 86 -17.71 -8.58 -17.30
CA ASP A 86 -17.51 -10.03 -17.22
C ASP A 86 -16.18 -10.42 -16.51
N TYR A 87 -15.31 -9.45 -16.24
CA TYR A 87 -14.06 -9.65 -15.54
C TYR A 87 -14.22 -9.37 -14.05
N ASP A 88 -13.80 -10.33 -13.22
CA ASP A 88 -13.78 -10.15 -11.78
C ASP A 88 -12.58 -9.30 -11.30
N SER A 89 -12.60 -8.94 -10.02
CA SER A 89 -11.58 -8.06 -9.44
C SER A 89 -10.18 -8.68 -9.47
N GLU A 90 -10.05 -9.99 -9.30
CA GLU A 90 -8.76 -10.70 -9.31
C GLU A 90 -8.16 -10.71 -10.70
N GLN A 91 -8.99 -10.97 -11.73
CA GLN A 91 -8.58 -10.90 -13.13
C GLN A 91 -8.11 -9.48 -13.51
N ILE A 92 -8.84 -8.45 -13.05
CA ILE A 92 -8.46 -7.05 -13.29
C ILE A 92 -7.14 -6.72 -12.59
N ALA A 93 -6.96 -7.16 -11.35
CA ALA A 93 -5.71 -6.95 -10.61
C ALA A 93 -4.52 -7.55 -11.33
N GLU A 94 -4.63 -8.80 -11.77
CA GLU A 94 -3.54 -9.52 -12.44
C GLU A 94 -3.23 -8.90 -13.83
N LEU A 95 -4.24 -8.56 -14.60
CA LEU A 95 -4.05 -7.89 -15.90
C LEU A 95 -3.43 -6.50 -15.74
N ALA A 96 -3.79 -5.75 -14.68
CA ALA A 96 -3.17 -4.46 -14.37
C ALA A 96 -1.69 -4.62 -13.99
N TYR A 97 -1.34 -5.65 -13.22
CA TYR A 97 0.05 -5.99 -12.90
C TYR A 97 0.85 -6.37 -14.17
N GLN A 98 0.30 -7.25 -15.01
CA GLN A 98 0.96 -7.66 -16.25
C GLN A 98 1.17 -6.48 -17.21
N PHE A 99 0.18 -5.57 -17.28
CA PHE A 99 0.31 -4.35 -18.05
C PHE A 99 1.46 -3.48 -17.55
N GLU A 100 1.59 -3.29 -16.25
CA GLU A 100 2.68 -2.53 -15.63
C GLU A 100 4.05 -3.20 -15.87
N ALA A 101 4.11 -4.53 -15.79
CA ALA A 101 5.32 -5.30 -16.08
C ALA A 101 5.77 -5.17 -17.56
N LEU A 102 4.82 -5.13 -18.50
CA LEU A 102 5.10 -4.87 -19.92
C LEU A 102 5.69 -3.47 -20.17
N LEU A 103 5.32 -2.49 -19.35
CA LEU A 103 5.90 -1.14 -19.38
C LEU A 103 7.28 -1.06 -18.73
N GLY A 104 7.83 -2.19 -18.24
CA GLY A 104 9.16 -2.29 -17.66
C GLY A 104 9.21 -2.15 -16.14
N ASN A 105 8.09 -1.95 -15.46
CA ASN A 105 8.03 -1.92 -14.01
C ASN A 105 7.76 -3.34 -13.47
N LYS A 106 8.80 -3.96 -12.92
CA LYS A 106 8.74 -5.30 -12.32
C LYS A 106 8.65 -5.22 -10.78
N GLY A 107 7.73 -4.42 -10.29
CA GLY A 107 7.44 -4.29 -8.85
C GLY A 107 6.67 -5.48 -8.29
N GLY A 108 6.15 -5.30 -7.07
CA GLY A 108 5.21 -6.25 -6.45
C GLY A 108 3.80 -6.12 -7.00
N ARG A 109 2.91 -7.03 -6.56
CA ARG A 109 1.52 -7.13 -7.04
C ARG A 109 0.50 -6.59 -6.05
N GLN A 110 0.90 -6.30 -4.82
CA GLN A 110 -0.03 -5.93 -3.74
C GLN A 110 -0.90 -4.71 -4.07
N ASP A 111 -0.35 -3.76 -4.85
CA ASP A 111 -1.02 -2.49 -5.15
C ASP A 111 -2.25 -2.72 -6.02
N GLN A 112 -2.09 -3.51 -7.08
CA GLN A 112 -3.15 -3.84 -8.01
C GLN A 112 -4.24 -4.68 -7.34
N TRP A 113 -3.85 -5.66 -6.53
CA TRP A 113 -4.77 -6.53 -5.79
C TRP A 113 -5.58 -5.76 -4.75
N ALA A 114 -4.93 -4.92 -3.92
CA ALA A 114 -5.63 -4.09 -2.94
C ALA A 114 -6.63 -3.14 -3.62
N SER A 115 -6.20 -2.51 -4.71
CA SER A 115 -6.99 -1.53 -5.45
C SER A 115 -8.21 -2.14 -6.15
N ALA A 116 -8.07 -3.36 -6.68
CA ALA A 116 -9.15 -4.04 -7.37
C ALA A 116 -10.18 -4.65 -6.40
N ILE A 117 -9.74 -5.20 -5.27
CA ILE A 117 -10.59 -5.97 -4.35
C ILE A 117 -11.19 -5.11 -3.25
N GLY A 118 -10.41 -4.19 -2.67
CA GLY A 118 -10.85 -3.42 -1.50
C GLY A 118 -10.72 -4.16 -0.17
N GLY A 119 -11.13 -3.52 0.91
CA GLY A 119 -11.14 -4.10 2.26
C GLY A 119 -9.76 -4.21 2.88
N ILE A 120 -9.63 -5.18 3.79
CA ILE A 120 -8.36 -5.61 4.38
C ILE A 120 -8.04 -6.97 3.79
N SER A 121 -6.89 -7.09 3.14
CA SER A 121 -6.47 -8.30 2.46
C SER A 121 -5.21 -8.89 3.05
N HIS A 122 -5.18 -10.21 3.23
CA HIS A 122 -3.97 -10.98 3.36
C HIS A 122 -3.71 -11.67 2.02
N LEU A 123 -2.56 -11.40 1.44
CA LEU A 123 -2.14 -11.90 0.14
C LEU A 123 -0.90 -12.79 0.33
N THR A 124 -0.96 -14.01 -0.20
CA THR A 124 0.18 -14.92 -0.26
C THR A 124 0.62 -15.05 -1.72
N PHE A 125 1.90 -14.78 -1.97
CA PHE A 125 2.49 -14.80 -3.31
C PHE A 125 3.43 -15.98 -3.46
N ASN A 126 3.08 -16.92 -4.33
CA ASN A 126 3.90 -18.10 -4.65
C ASN A 126 4.27 -18.09 -6.14
N GLY A 127 5.35 -17.40 -6.48
CA GLY A 127 5.71 -17.16 -7.87
C GLY A 127 4.61 -16.37 -8.60
N GLU A 128 4.00 -16.99 -9.62
CA GLU A 128 2.90 -16.39 -10.37
C GLU A 128 1.54 -16.52 -9.69
N ASN A 129 1.41 -17.42 -8.72
CA ASN A 129 0.14 -17.62 -8.02
C ASN A 129 -0.03 -16.64 -6.88
N VAL A 130 -1.23 -16.08 -6.76
CA VAL A 130 -1.65 -15.23 -5.65
C VAL A 130 -2.85 -15.87 -4.96
N GLU A 131 -2.74 -16.06 -3.66
CA GLU A 131 -3.85 -16.47 -2.81
C GLU A 131 -4.34 -15.25 -2.03
N HIS A 132 -5.65 -15.00 -2.04
CA HIS A 132 -6.28 -13.88 -1.37
C HIS A 132 -7.20 -14.34 -0.26
N GLU A 133 -7.01 -13.77 0.92
CA GLU A 133 -7.91 -13.91 2.05
C GLU A 133 -8.41 -12.54 2.49
N SER A 134 -9.74 -12.34 2.44
CA SER A 134 -10.38 -11.13 2.97
C SER A 134 -10.45 -11.21 4.49
N LEU A 135 -9.78 -10.28 5.18
CA LEU A 135 -9.81 -10.17 6.64
C LEU A 135 -11.01 -9.30 7.06
N LYS A 136 -11.86 -9.81 7.96
CA LYS A 136 -13.13 -9.17 8.35
C LYS A 136 -13.20 -8.98 9.87
N PRO A 137 -12.34 -8.13 10.46
CA PRO A 137 -12.45 -7.83 11.89
C PRO A 137 -13.73 -7.04 12.20
N SER A 138 -14.07 -6.95 13.48
CA SER A 138 -15.23 -6.20 13.95
C SER A 138 -15.12 -4.70 13.62
N ASN A 139 -16.27 -4.04 13.53
CA ASN A 139 -16.31 -2.59 13.33
C ASN A 139 -15.59 -1.83 14.46
N GLN A 140 -15.56 -2.38 15.67
CA GLN A 140 -14.83 -1.79 16.79
C GLN A 140 -13.32 -1.80 16.54
N PHE A 141 -12.79 -2.92 16.04
CA PHE A 141 -11.38 -3.02 15.71
C PHE A 141 -11.00 -2.14 14.52
N ILE A 142 -11.86 -2.09 13.48
CA ILE A 142 -11.71 -1.17 12.36
C ILE A 142 -11.65 0.28 12.85
N SER A 143 -12.60 0.70 13.69
CA SER A 143 -12.63 2.06 14.23
C SER A 143 -11.37 2.39 15.04
N TRP A 144 -10.85 1.44 15.82
CA TRP A 144 -9.59 1.60 16.54
C TRP A 144 -8.43 1.81 15.56
N LEU A 145 -8.35 0.99 14.50
CA LEU A 145 -7.28 1.09 13.51
C LEU A 145 -7.31 2.42 12.76
N GLU A 146 -8.50 2.85 12.33
CA GLU A 146 -8.71 4.14 11.64
C GLU A 146 -8.43 5.35 12.55
N ASP A 147 -8.64 5.22 13.85
CA ASP A 147 -8.37 6.29 14.82
C ASP A 147 -6.88 6.36 15.18
N ARG A 148 -6.22 5.20 15.31
CA ARG A 148 -4.85 5.11 15.83
C ARG A 148 -3.76 5.08 14.76
N LEU A 149 -4.04 4.61 13.55
CA LEU A 149 -3.09 4.64 12.45
C LEU A 149 -3.25 5.95 11.66
N LEU A 150 -2.35 6.89 11.87
CA LEU A 150 -2.33 8.18 11.18
C LEU A 150 -1.46 8.09 9.92
N LEU A 151 -1.87 8.74 8.85
CA LEU A 151 -1.09 8.86 7.62
C LEU A 151 -0.57 10.28 7.45
N PHE A 152 0.72 10.41 7.17
CA PHE A 152 1.33 11.70 6.88
C PHE A 152 2.15 11.66 5.59
N ASN A 153 1.90 12.60 4.70
CA ASN A 153 2.82 12.87 3.60
C ASN A 153 3.94 13.79 4.10
N SER A 154 5.16 13.26 4.14
CA SER A 154 6.36 13.99 4.56
C SER A 154 6.74 15.12 3.61
N LYS A 155 6.21 15.12 2.38
CA LYS A 155 6.60 15.98 1.25
C LYS A 155 8.08 15.83 0.82
N ILE A 156 8.77 14.86 1.36
CA ILE A 156 10.12 14.49 0.91
C ILE A 156 9.96 13.69 -0.37
N THR A 157 10.59 14.17 -1.43
CA THR A 157 10.52 13.49 -2.74
C THR A 157 11.30 12.19 -2.68
N HIS A 158 10.64 11.15 -3.08
CA HIS A 158 11.14 9.79 -3.04
C HIS A 158 12.20 9.53 -4.12
N VAL A 159 13.37 9.06 -3.73
CA VAL A 159 14.46 8.59 -4.62
C VAL A 159 14.50 7.05 -4.62
N SER A 160 13.34 6.41 -4.86
CA SER A 160 13.18 4.97 -4.61
C SER A 160 13.87 4.04 -5.60
N GLY A 161 13.98 4.44 -6.85
CA GLY A 161 14.42 3.52 -7.90
C GLY A 161 15.81 2.93 -7.66
N ASP A 162 16.74 3.72 -7.13
CA ASP A 162 18.11 3.27 -6.90
C ASP A 162 18.26 2.54 -5.57
N LEU A 163 17.51 2.93 -4.52
CA LEU A 163 17.45 2.21 -3.25
C LEU A 163 16.92 0.78 -3.44
N HIS A 164 15.81 0.63 -4.17
CA HIS A 164 15.28 -0.67 -4.52
C HIS A 164 16.28 -1.57 -5.26
N LYS A 165 16.94 -1.03 -6.28
CA LYS A 165 17.96 -1.77 -7.03
C LYS A 165 19.11 -2.21 -6.13
N GLY A 166 19.50 -1.37 -5.17
CA GLY A 166 20.55 -1.67 -4.19
C GLY A 166 20.21 -2.89 -3.33
N VAL A 167 18.99 -2.93 -2.77
CA VAL A 167 18.51 -4.05 -1.95
C VAL A 167 18.49 -5.35 -2.77
N TRP A 168 17.89 -5.35 -3.96
CA TRP A 168 17.80 -6.55 -4.79
C TRP A 168 19.15 -7.02 -5.30
N LYS A 169 20.11 -6.11 -5.57
CA LYS A 169 21.47 -6.48 -5.91
C LYS A 169 22.14 -7.24 -4.77
N ARG A 170 22.04 -6.75 -3.52
CA ARG A 170 22.59 -7.42 -2.32
C ARG A 170 21.90 -8.78 -2.11
N TYR A 171 20.57 -8.85 -2.27
CA TYR A 171 19.82 -10.11 -2.18
C TYR A 171 20.34 -11.17 -3.14
N HIS A 172 20.52 -10.84 -4.43
CA HIS A 172 21.05 -11.77 -5.44
C HIS A 172 22.52 -12.14 -5.22
N GLN A 173 23.26 -11.34 -4.48
CA GLN A 173 24.63 -11.66 -4.05
C GLN A 173 24.69 -12.58 -2.83
N GLY A 174 23.54 -12.96 -2.27
CA GLY A 174 23.46 -13.83 -1.10
C GLY A 174 23.77 -13.14 0.23
N ASP A 175 23.56 -11.80 0.30
CA ASP A 175 23.76 -11.03 1.53
C ASP A 175 22.81 -11.51 2.62
N GLU A 176 23.35 -12.15 3.67
CA GLU A 176 22.57 -12.79 4.73
C GLU A 176 21.72 -11.80 5.54
N GLU A 177 22.19 -10.55 5.70
CA GLU A 177 21.44 -9.50 6.38
C GLU A 177 20.19 -9.12 5.61
N ILE A 178 20.30 -8.91 4.30
CA ILE A 178 19.17 -8.62 3.42
C ILE A 178 18.19 -9.79 3.36
N ILE A 179 18.67 -11.02 3.24
CA ILE A 179 17.83 -12.22 3.25
C ILE A 179 17.06 -12.32 4.57
N SER A 180 17.75 -12.15 5.70
CA SER A 180 17.14 -12.16 7.04
C SER A 180 16.12 -11.04 7.21
N ALA A 181 16.41 -9.84 6.69
CA ALA A 181 15.47 -8.71 6.72
C ALA A 181 14.18 -9.01 5.97
N LEU A 182 14.28 -9.53 4.75
CA LEU A 182 13.12 -9.91 3.94
C LEU A 182 12.31 -11.05 4.58
N ASP A 183 12.97 -12.04 5.17
CA ASP A 183 12.32 -13.13 5.91
C ASP A 183 11.54 -12.59 7.13
N LYS A 184 12.10 -11.60 7.85
CA LYS A 184 11.39 -10.92 8.96
C LYS A 184 10.21 -10.08 8.47
N ILE A 185 10.32 -9.42 7.31
CA ILE A 185 9.20 -8.69 6.70
C ILE A 185 8.07 -9.67 6.36
N ARG A 186 8.41 -10.84 5.80
CA ARG A 186 7.45 -11.90 5.54
C ARG A 186 6.77 -12.40 6.83
N GLU A 187 7.55 -12.67 7.88
CA GLU A 187 7.04 -13.07 9.20
C GLU A 187 6.09 -12.02 9.77
N ALA A 188 6.43 -10.75 9.61
CA ALA A 188 5.58 -9.64 10.02
C ALA A 188 4.25 -9.64 9.27
N GLY A 189 4.22 -9.98 7.98
CA GLY A 189 2.99 -10.15 7.19
C GLY A 189 2.09 -11.24 7.76
N LEU A 190 2.62 -12.43 8.01
CA LEU A 190 1.90 -13.53 8.65
C LEU A 190 1.38 -13.16 10.04
N SER A 191 2.22 -12.54 10.87
CA SER A 191 1.88 -12.12 12.22
C SER A 191 0.80 -11.04 12.20
N MET A 192 0.84 -10.11 11.25
CA MET A 192 -0.17 -9.08 11.05
C MET A 192 -1.52 -9.67 10.65
N ALA A 193 -1.54 -10.63 9.71
CA ALA A 193 -2.76 -11.31 9.31
C ALA A 193 -3.43 -12.01 10.51
N LYS A 194 -2.63 -12.72 11.31
CA LYS A 194 -3.12 -13.34 12.55
C LYS A 194 -3.63 -12.29 13.53
N ALA A 195 -2.89 -11.19 13.74
CA ALA A 195 -3.26 -10.13 14.68
C ALA A 195 -4.61 -9.50 14.32
N ILE A 196 -4.88 -9.28 13.03
CA ILE A 196 -6.17 -8.73 12.57
C ILE A 196 -7.31 -9.74 12.76
N LYS A 197 -7.09 -11.03 12.46
CA LYS A 197 -8.08 -12.10 12.69
C LYS A 197 -8.45 -12.24 14.17
N ASP A 198 -7.44 -12.16 15.05
CA ASP A 198 -7.61 -12.25 16.51
C ASP A 198 -8.02 -10.92 17.14
N GLU A 199 -8.14 -9.84 16.36
CA GLU A 199 -8.39 -8.47 16.83
C GLU A 199 -7.40 -8.00 17.91
N SER A 200 -6.15 -8.44 17.79
CA SER A 200 -5.08 -8.20 18.75
C SER A 200 -4.35 -6.91 18.47
N LYS A 201 -4.68 -5.85 19.21
CA LYS A 201 -3.96 -4.55 19.13
C LYS A 201 -2.45 -4.71 19.39
N ILE A 202 -2.08 -5.50 20.38
CA ILE A 202 -0.67 -5.80 20.71
C ILE A 202 -0.01 -6.54 19.54
N GLY A 203 -0.72 -7.47 18.90
CA GLY A 203 -0.23 -8.18 17.74
C GLY A 203 0.07 -7.24 16.56
N VAL A 204 -0.82 -6.27 16.28
CA VAL A 204 -0.60 -5.24 15.25
C VAL A 204 0.64 -4.40 15.57
N ILE A 205 0.77 -3.90 16.81
CA ILE A 205 1.93 -3.12 17.25
C ILE A 205 3.22 -3.93 17.08
N THR A 206 3.23 -5.20 17.52
CA THR A 206 4.41 -6.07 17.44
C THR A 206 4.80 -6.33 15.98
N SER A 207 3.83 -6.61 15.11
CA SER A 207 4.09 -6.84 13.70
C SER A 207 4.64 -5.59 13.00
N LEU A 208 4.10 -4.40 13.29
CA LEU A 208 4.65 -3.15 12.76
C LEU A 208 6.06 -2.86 13.25
N LYS A 209 6.37 -3.12 14.55
CA LYS A 209 7.73 -3.00 15.09
C LYS A 209 8.71 -3.95 14.40
N LEU A 210 8.27 -5.17 14.09
CA LEU A 210 9.08 -6.12 13.34
C LEU A 210 9.39 -5.60 11.94
N VAL A 211 8.40 -5.01 11.24
CA VAL A 211 8.62 -4.35 9.93
C VAL A 211 9.61 -3.20 10.06
N MET A 212 9.45 -2.31 11.07
CA MET A 212 10.38 -1.19 11.30
C MET A 212 11.83 -1.70 11.38
N THR A 213 12.08 -2.68 12.26
CA THR A 213 13.42 -3.25 12.44
C THR A 213 13.95 -3.91 11.16
N ALA A 214 13.09 -4.63 10.47
CA ALA A 214 13.48 -5.34 9.25
C ALA A 214 13.80 -4.39 8.10
N VAL A 215 13.03 -3.30 7.94
CA VAL A 215 13.32 -2.27 6.93
C VAL A 215 14.62 -1.54 7.23
N ASP A 216 14.94 -1.29 8.52
CA ASP A 216 16.25 -0.73 8.91
C ASP A 216 17.42 -1.65 8.53
N MET A 217 17.22 -2.97 8.57
CA MET A 217 18.23 -3.94 8.11
C MET A 217 18.38 -3.95 6.58
N LEU A 218 17.31 -3.60 5.82
CA LEU A 218 17.43 -3.42 4.37
C LEU A 218 18.29 -2.22 4.01
N GLY A 219 18.19 -1.13 4.79
CA GLY A 219 18.96 0.10 4.64
C GLY A 219 18.36 1.22 5.48
N LEU A 220 19.18 1.85 6.32
CA LEU A 220 18.73 2.94 7.19
C LEU A 220 18.15 4.13 6.42
N GLU A 221 18.65 4.38 5.21
CA GLU A 221 18.21 5.43 4.30
C GLU A 221 16.74 5.31 3.90
N LEU A 222 16.14 4.14 4.07
CA LEU A 222 14.70 3.93 3.80
C LEU A 222 13.82 4.62 4.84
N HIS A 223 14.29 4.73 6.08
CA HIS A 223 13.57 5.34 7.20
C HIS A 223 14.12 6.71 7.63
N ASP A 224 15.38 7.04 7.30
CA ASP A 224 16.03 8.30 7.71
C ASP A 224 15.18 9.56 7.46
N PRO A 225 14.44 9.69 6.33
CA PRO A 225 13.62 10.88 6.11
C PRO A 225 12.54 11.14 7.17
N PHE A 226 12.21 10.13 7.96
CA PHE A 226 11.12 10.20 8.95
C PHE A 226 11.63 10.27 10.40
N ARG A 227 12.86 9.79 10.67
CA ARG A 227 13.39 9.57 12.03
C ARG A 227 13.38 10.82 12.89
N ASP A 228 13.94 11.91 12.41
CA ASP A 228 14.10 13.13 13.20
C ASP A 228 12.76 13.66 13.75
N ASN A 229 11.67 13.41 13.02
CA ASN A 229 10.34 13.84 13.39
C ASN A 229 9.57 12.83 14.26
N LEU A 230 9.84 11.53 14.09
CA LEU A 230 9.06 10.47 14.75
C LEU A 230 9.76 9.90 15.98
N GLU A 231 11.08 9.83 16.00
CA GLU A 231 11.85 9.24 17.10
C GLU A 231 11.60 9.89 18.47
N PRO A 232 11.46 11.22 18.60
CA PRO A 232 11.10 11.84 19.87
C PRO A 232 9.77 11.31 20.43
N HIS A 233 8.73 11.20 19.61
CA HIS A 233 7.43 10.66 20.00
C HIS A 233 7.45 9.16 20.29
N PHE A 234 8.25 8.42 19.51
CA PHE A 234 8.43 6.99 19.73
C PHE A 234 9.13 6.72 21.08
N SER A 235 10.17 7.50 21.40
CA SER A 235 10.92 7.41 22.66
C SER A 235 10.07 7.82 23.88
N MET A 236 9.15 8.78 23.72
CA MET A 236 8.19 9.17 24.77
C MET A 236 7.03 8.19 24.94
N GLY A 237 6.84 7.25 24.01
CA GLY A 237 5.74 6.28 24.03
C GLY A 237 4.42 6.81 23.46
N ASP A 238 4.40 7.99 22.84
CA ASP A 238 3.24 8.54 22.14
C ASP A 238 2.95 7.74 20.85
N ILE A 239 4.01 7.31 20.17
CA ILE A 239 3.95 6.45 18.99
C ILE A 239 4.34 5.03 19.37
N SER A 240 3.47 4.08 19.04
CA SER A 240 3.72 2.65 19.27
C SER A 240 4.57 2.02 18.19
N ALA A 241 4.37 2.41 16.93
CA ALA A 241 5.14 1.96 15.76
C ALA A 241 4.89 2.91 14.58
N TRP A 242 5.78 2.86 13.58
CA TRP A 242 5.59 3.60 12.34
C TRP A 242 6.29 2.88 11.17
N LYS A 243 5.88 3.15 9.94
CA LYS A 243 6.57 2.65 8.74
C LYS A 243 6.26 3.50 7.51
N ALA A 244 7.18 3.54 6.56
CA ALA A 244 6.89 4.08 5.24
C ALA A 244 5.85 3.20 4.52
N MET A 245 4.86 3.81 3.85
CA MET A 245 3.76 3.10 3.18
C MET A 245 4.13 2.53 1.81
N GLY A 246 5.30 2.86 1.31
CA GLY A 246 5.90 2.30 0.10
C GLY A 246 7.28 1.72 0.41
N ALA A 247 8.18 1.85 -0.55
CA ALA A 247 9.53 1.34 -0.45
C ALA A 247 10.42 2.01 0.60
N GLY A 248 10.02 3.15 1.13
CA GLY A 248 10.87 3.99 2.00
C GLY A 248 11.54 5.14 1.24
N GLY A 249 12.40 5.90 1.91
CA GLY A 249 13.13 7.02 1.31
C GLY A 249 12.31 8.30 1.10
N GLY A 250 11.07 8.36 1.55
CA GLY A 250 10.18 9.52 1.42
C GLY A 250 8.71 9.13 1.22
N GLY A 251 7.88 10.10 0.82
CA GLY A 251 6.44 9.89 0.59
C GLY A 251 5.61 9.85 1.87
N VAL A 252 4.68 8.90 1.93
CA VAL A 252 3.74 8.75 3.05
C VAL A 252 4.28 7.77 4.08
N VAL A 253 4.15 8.15 5.35
CA VAL A 253 4.44 7.31 6.52
C VAL A 253 3.15 7.06 7.29
N GLY A 254 2.95 5.84 7.75
CA GLY A 254 1.92 5.45 8.70
C GLY A 254 2.48 5.44 10.11
N VAL A 255 1.77 6.09 11.01
CA VAL A 255 2.16 6.29 12.41
C VAL A 255 1.07 5.73 13.31
N LEU A 256 1.35 4.62 13.97
CA LEU A 256 0.43 4.03 14.95
C LEU A 256 0.69 4.65 16.32
N ILE A 257 -0.22 5.52 16.74
CA ILE A 257 -0.15 6.18 18.05
C ILE A 257 -0.61 5.25 19.17
N SER A 258 -0.10 5.48 20.40
CA SER A 258 -0.51 4.70 21.57
C SER A 258 -1.95 5.02 21.98
N ASP A 259 -2.58 4.10 22.73
CA ASP A 259 -3.97 4.30 23.21
C ASP A 259 -4.10 5.49 24.19
N THR A 260 -3.00 5.90 24.82
CA THR A 260 -2.94 7.04 25.76
C THR A 260 -2.59 8.37 25.08
N CYS A 261 -2.12 8.34 23.84
CA CYS A 261 -1.74 9.53 23.10
C CYS A 261 -2.96 10.29 22.60
N VAL A 262 -2.92 11.63 22.70
CA VAL A 262 -3.92 12.50 22.09
C VAL A 262 -3.62 12.67 20.60
N ARG A 263 -4.49 12.13 19.75
CA ARG A 263 -4.37 12.10 18.31
C ARG A 263 -4.02 13.48 17.69
N ASP A 264 -4.75 14.51 18.13
CA ASP A 264 -4.61 15.85 17.57
C ASP A 264 -3.28 16.52 17.93
N ASP A 265 -2.61 16.10 19.00
CA ASP A 265 -1.30 16.63 19.39
C ASP A 265 -0.23 16.17 18.40
N ILE A 266 -0.23 14.88 18.03
CA ILE A 266 0.67 14.35 16.99
C ILE A 266 0.40 15.00 15.64
N ILE A 267 -0.87 15.16 15.27
CA ILE A 267 -1.24 15.80 14.01
C ILE A 267 -0.71 17.24 13.97
N ARG A 268 -0.94 18.02 15.01
CA ARG A 268 -0.47 19.42 15.08
C ARG A 268 1.05 19.52 15.06
N ASP A 269 1.74 18.65 15.81
CA ASP A 269 3.21 18.70 15.86
C ASP A 269 3.81 18.38 14.48
N LEU A 270 3.41 17.27 13.85
CA LEU A 270 3.95 16.90 12.55
C LEU A 270 3.56 17.86 11.42
N GLN A 271 2.36 18.47 11.50
CA GLN A 271 1.97 19.54 10.58
C GLN A 271 2.83 20.79 10.77
N SER A 272 3.21 21.15 12.01
CA SER A 272 4.12 22.27 12.28
C SER A 272 5.50 22.08 11.65
N LYS A 273 5.91 20.82 11.47
CA LYS A 273 7.14 20.39 10.78
C LYS A 273 6.98 20.29 9.25
N GLY A 274 5.83 20.72 8.71
CA GLY A 274 5.55 20.79 7.27
C GLY A 274 4.94 19.54 6.67
N TRP A 275 4.69 18.49 7.44
CA TRP A 275 4.02 17.28 6.95
C TRP A 275 2.54 17.54 6.71
N LYS A 276 1.92 16.77 5.80
CA LYS A 276 0.49 16.85 5.53
C LYS A 276 -0.20 15.61 6.06
N HIS A 277 -1.10 15.77 7.03
CA HIS A 277 -1.99 14.70 7.48
C HIS A 277 -2.95 14.30 6.34
N ILE A 278 -3.18 13.01 6.18
CA ILE A 278 -4.11 12.42 5.21
C ILE A 278 -5.18 11.69 6.00
N ASP A 279 -6.41 12.20 5.94
CA ASP A 279 -7.56 11.49 6.48
C ASP A 279 -7.88 10.28 5.60
N TRP A 280 -8.15 9.16 6.24
CA TRP A 280 -8.46 7.93 5.53
C TRP A 280 -9.50 7.09 6.25
N LYS A 281 -10.21 6.30 5.47
CA LYS A 281 -11.13 5.25 5.92
C LYS A 281 -10.95 4.04 5.03
N ILE A 282 -11.31 2.87 5.55
CA ILE A 282 -11.27 1.64 4.77
C ILE A 282 -12.26 1.73 3.61
N ASP A 283 -11.79 1.51 2.39
CA ASP A 283 -12.66 1.23 1.24
C ASP A 283 -12.97 -0.26 1.19
N LYS A 284 -14.23 -0.62 1.37
CA LYS A 284 -14.67 -2.03 1.43
C LYS A 284 -15.03 -2.60 0.05
N THR A 285 -15.01 -1.79 -0.99
CA THR A 285 -15.58 -2.14 -2.31
C THR A 285 -14.55 -2.40 -3.39
N GLY A 286 -13.37 -1.81 -3.29
CA GLY A 286 -12.36 -1.89 -4.33
C GLY A 286 -12.74 -1.11 -5.59
N LEU A 287 -12.42 -1.67 -6.75
CA LEU A 287 -12.74 -1.07 -8.03
C LEU A 287 -14.24 -0.88 -8.21
N HIS A 288 -14.63 0.33 -8.57
CA HIS A 288 -16.02 0.67 -8.89
C HIS A 288 -16.13 1.21 -10.31
N ARG A 289 -17.00 0.57 -11.13
CA ARG A 289 -17.23 0.90 -12.53
C ARG A 289 -18.66 1.39 -12.75
N HIS A 290 -18.79 2.46 -13.51
CA HIS A 290 -20.07 3.00 -13.94
C HIS A 290 -20.03 3.28 -15.44
N GLU A 291 -21.10 2.90 -16.16
CA GLU A 291 -21.28 3.17 -17.58
C GLU A 291 -22.51 4.05 -17.80
N ALA A 292 -22.41 4.98 -18.73
CA ALA A 292 -23.49 5.81 -19.19
C ALA A 292 -23.47 5.93 -20.73
N ILE A 293 -24.64 5.92 -21.35
CA ILE A 293 -24.83 6.32 -22.74
C ILE A 293 -25.03 7.84 -22.70
N LEU A 294 -24.29 8.57 -23.54
CA LEU A 294 -24.32 10.04 -23.62
C LEU A 294 -25.30 10.51 -24.69
#